data_9a7a2d6b8f34f300c5bbaeb42f142657
#
_entry.id   9a7a2d6b8f34f300c5bbaeb42f142657
#
_cell.length_a   1.000
_cell.length_b   1.000
_cell.length_c   1.000
_cell.angle_alpha   90.00
_cell.angle_beta   90.00
_cell.angle_gamma   90.00
#
_symmetry.space_group_name_H-M   'P 1'
#
loop_
_entity.id
_entity.type
_entity.pdbx_description
1 polymer ?
#
loop_
_entity_poly.entity_id
_entity_poly.type
_entity_poly.pdbx_seq_one_letter_code
_entity_poly.pdbx_strand_id
1 'polypeptide(L)'
;MSGSRVLLGIGVGWMREEFDVIGASFDDRAARTDEYVAVMRALWSQQKASFYGDFFHFDNVYCLPRPSEGSVPVIVGGHSRAAARRAGRIGDGFFPARELPEDLIALARTTAESNGRDPDELEITVSYPASDDGLDALAALHVDRVLVPVSPQPGMGATIRSPEEALAWKSKLEDFA
;
A
#
# COMPACT_ATOMS: atom_id res chain seq x y z
N MET A 1 10.83 -18.28 5.26
CA MET A 1 11.27 -17.84 3.93
C MET A 1 11.62 -16.34 3.92
N SER A 2 10.66 -15.39 4.00
CA SER A 2 11.00 -13.94 3.98
C SER A 2 11.35 -13.34 5.35
N GLY A 3 11.02 -14.01 6.47
CA GLY A 3 11.19 -13.46 7.83
C GLY A 3 10.35 -12.20 8.05
N SER A 4 9.09 -12.22 7.58
CA SER A 4 8.13 -11.10 7.68
C SER A 4 8.54 -9.80 6.97
N ARG A 5 9.36 -9.90 5.90
CA ARG A 5 9.85 -8.76 5.13
C ARG A 5 8.99 -8.42 3.90
N VAL A 6 7.84 -9.07 3.72
CA VAL A 6 6.96 -8.85 2.58
C VAL A 6 5.89 -7.84 2.94
N LEU A 7 5.70 -6.85 2.09
CA LEU A 7 4.56 -5.94 2.08
C LEU A 7 3.76 -6.21 0.80
N LEU A 8 2.44 -6.26 0.90
CA LEU A 8 1.56 -6.44 -0.24
C LEU A 8 0.98 -5.10 -0.70
N GLY A 9 1.48 -4.58 -1.81
CA GLY A 9 0.88 -3.41 -2.46
C GLY A 9 -0.35 -3.80 -3.26
N ILE A 10 -1.46 -3.10 -3.07
CA ILE A 10 -2.70 -3.30 -3.82
C ILE A 10 -3.21 -2.02 -4.46
N GLY A 11 -3.82 -2.16 -5.64
CA GLY A 11 -4.58 -1.11 -6.31
C GLY A 11 -5.84 -1.68 -6.92
N VAL A 12 -6.87 -0.85 -7.09
CA VAL A 12 -8.18 -1.31 -7.66
C VAL A 12 -8.19 -1.41 -9.19
N GLY A 13 -7.15 -0.92 -9.87
CA GLY A 13 -7.14 -0.79 -11.32
C GLY A 13 -7.89 0.46 -11.81
N TRP A 14 -7.50 0.96 -12.97
CA TRP A 14 -8.07 2.17 -13.55
C TRP A 14 -8.44 2.04 -15.04
N MET A 15 -7.88 1.07 -15.74
CA MET A 15 -8.07 0.88 -17.18
C MET A 15 -9.16 -0.16 -17.43
N ARG A 16 -10.33 0.29 -17.91
CA ARG A 16 -11.49 -0.59 -18.18
C ARG A 16 -11.16 -1.68 -19.18
N GLU A 17 -10.36 -1.35 -20.20
CA GLU A 17 -9.99 -2.26 -21.27
C GLU A 17 -9.23 -3.49 -20.76
N GLU A 18 -8.41 -3.34 -19.72
CA GLU A 18 -7.72 -4.48 -19.09
C GLU A 18 -8.72 -5.43 -18.41
N PHE A 19 -9.73 -4.88 -17.74
CA PHE A 19 -10.80 -5.68 -17.12
C PHE A 19 -11.62 -6.43 -18.17
N ASP A 20 -11.95 -5.76 -19.26
CA ASP A 20 -12.71 -6.37 -20.34
C ASP A 20 -11.95 -7.55 -20.99
N VAL A 21 -10.64 -7.41 -21.20
CA VAL A 21 -9.77 -8.46 -21.76
C VAL A 21 -9.70 -9.70 -20.88
N ILE A 22 -9.67 -9.53 -19.55
CA ILE A 22 -9.61 -10.66 -18.61
C ILE A 22 -10.99 -11.15 -18.16
N GLY A 23 -12.07 -10.55 -18.66
CA GLY A 23 -13.44 -10.91 -18.31
C GLY A 23 -13.82 -10.55 -16.87
N ALA A 24 -13.16 -9.56 -16.26
CA ALA A 24 -13.47 -9.09 -14.91
C ALA A 24 -14.39 -7.86 -14.95
N SER A 25 -15.26 -7.71 -13.95
CA SER A 25 -16.11 -6.53 -13.84
C SER A 25 -15.30 -5.31 -13.37
N PHE A 26 -15.41 -4.22 -14.13
CA PHE A 26 -14.78 -2.95 -13.76
C PHE A 26 -15.60 -2.16 -12.72
N ASP A 27 -16.92 -2.27 -12.76
CA ASP A 27 -17.80 -1.38 -12.00
C ASP A 27 -17.81 -1.70 -10.49
N ASP A 28 -17.66 -2.96 -10.14
CA ASP A 28 -17.57 -3.44 -8.73
C ASP A 28 -16.14 -3.62 -8.22
N ARG A 29 -15.10 -3.26 -9.02
CA ARG A 29 -13.69 -3.48 -8.68
C ARG A 29 -13.29 -2.98 -7.29
N ALA A 30 -13.88 -1.86 -6.85
CA ALA A 30 -13.58 -1.28 -5.55
C ALA A 30 -14.10 -2.15 -4.39
N ALA A 31 -15.35 -2.60 -4.45
CA ALA A 31 -15.96 -3.48 -3.45
C ALA A 31 -15.30 -4.86 -3.47
N ARG A 32 -15.03 -5.38 -4.67
CA ARG A 32 -14.32 -6.65 -4.85
C ARG A 32 -12.90 -6.61 -4.29
N THR A 33 -12.17 -5.49 -4.44
CA THR A 33 -10.84 -5.32 -3.84
C THR A 33 -10.92 -5.31 -2.31
N ASP A 34 -11.91 -4.66 -1.72
CA ASP A 34 -12.11 -4.65 -0.27
C ASP A 34 -12.35 -6.08 0.25
N GLU A 35 -13.15 -6.88 -0.48
CA GLU A 35 -13.41 -8.27 -0.13
C GLU A 35 -12.19 -9.18 -0.36
N TYR A 36 -11.38 -8.95 -1.41
CA TYR A 36 -10.11 -9.66 -1.60
C TYR A 36 -9.18 -9.51 -0.39
N VAL A 37 -9.07 -8.30 0.18
CA VAL A 37 -8.26 -8.08 1.38
C VAL A 37 -8.80 -8.87 2.56
N ALA A 38 -10.11 -8.90 2.76
CA ALA A 38 -10.73 -9.68 3.82
C ALA A 38 -10.52 -11.20 3.63
N VAL A 39 -10.64 -11.70 2.40
CA VAL A 39 -10.35 -13.11 2.03
C VAL A 39 -8.89 -13.45 2.32
N MET A 40 -7.95 -12.62 1.88
CA MET A 40 -6.52 -12.85 2.14
C MET A 40 -6.21 -12.89 3.64
N ARG A 41 -6.77 -11.97 4.42
CA ARG A 41 -6.59 -11.94 5.88
C ARG A 41 -7.18 -13.20 6.55
N ALA A 42 -8.34 -13.68 6.12
CA ALA A 42 -8.91 -14.91 6.61
C ALA A 42 -8.01 -16.13 6.31
N LEU A 43 -7.50 -16.23 5.07
CA LEU A 43 -6.59 -17.28 4.65
C LEU A 43 -5.24 -17.27 5.38
N TRP A 44 -4.73 -16.09 5.74
CA TRP A 44 -3.45 -15.95 6.45
C TRP A 44 -3.56 -16.23 7.94
N SER A 45 -4.63 -15.77 8.59
CA SER A 45 -4.79 -15.86 10.04
C SER A 45 -5.35 -17.20 10.53
N GLN A 46 -6.19 -17.87 9.73
CA GLN A 46 -6.87 -19.10 10.12
C GLN A 46 -6.12 -20.34 9.61
N GLN A 47 -6.04 -21.39 10.43
CA GLN A 47 -5.45 -22.67 10.00
C GLN A 47 -6.30 -23.32 8.90
N LYS A 48 -7.61 -23.24 9.04
CA LYS A 48 -8.62 -23.71 8.12
C LYS A 48 -9.65 -22.61 7.98
N ALA A 49 -9.57 -21.90 6.86
CA ALA A 49 -10.35 -20.70 6.64
C ALA A 49 -11.72 -20.99 6.02
N SER A 50 -12.72 -20.27 6.45
CA SER A 50 -14.01 -20.15 5.77
C SER A 50 -14.33 -18.66 5.61
N PHE A 51 -14.98 -18.31 4.50
CA PHE A 51 -15.34 -16.94 4.19
C PHE A 51 -16.67 -16.90 3.43
N TYR A 52 -17.53 -15.94 3.77
CA TYR A 52 -18.84 -15.74 3.18
C TYR A 52 -19.04 -14.24 2.90
N GLY A 53 -18.72 -13.81 1.69
CA GLY A 53 -18.87 -12.45 1.22
C GLY A 53 -19.83 -12.33 0.06
N ASP A 54 -19.89 -11.14 -0.52
CA ASP A 54 -20.75 -10.85 -1.68
C ASP A 54 -20.18 -11.43 -2.98
N PHE A 55 -18.85 -11.52 -3.09
CA PHE A 55 -18.14 -11.98 -4.29
C PHE A 55 -17.48 -13.34 -4.10
N PHE A 56 -17.08 -13.67 -2.89
CA PHE A 56 -16.35 -14.90 -2.57
C PHE A 56 -16.99 -15.62 -1.41
N HIS A 57 -17.12 -16.94 -1.56
CA HIS A 57 -17.50 -17.82 -0.47
C HIS A 57 -16.76 -19.14 -0.61
N PHE A 58 -16.23 -19.64 0.48
CA PHE A 58 -15.58 -20.94 0.57
C PHE A 58 -15.59 -21.45 2.01
N ASP A 59 -15.50 -22.77 2.12
CA ASP A 59 -15.48 -23.47 3.38
C ASP A 59 -14.23 -24.32 3.54
N ASN A 60 -13.65 -24.25 4.74
CA ASN A 60 -12.66 -25.20 5.19
C ASN A 60 -11.43 -25.29 4.27
N VAL A 61 -10.94 -24.17 3.75
CA VAL A 61 -9.79 -24.08 2.85
C VAL A 61 -8.50 -23.91 3.64
N TYR A 62 -7.43 -24.57 3.23
CA TYR A 62 -6.08 -24.38 3.75
C TYR A 62 -5.27 -23.51 2.80
N CYS A 63 -4.55 -22.53 3.34
CA CYS A 63 -3.56 -21.73 2.63
C CYS A 63 -2.18 -21.92 3.25
N LEU A 64 -1.32 -22.68 2.61
CA LEU A 64 -0.01 -23.05 3.14
C LEU A 64 1.11 -22.73 2.15
N PRO A 65 2.27 -22.23 2.62
CA PRO A 65 2.56 -21.88 4.02
C PRO A 65 1.88 -20.55 4.42
N ARG A 66 1.44 -20.45 5.66
CA ARG A 66 0.90 -19.21 6.21
C ARG A 66 2.03 -18.24 6.56
N PRO A 67 1.78 -16.91 6.56
CA PRO A 67 2.70 -15.93 7.11
C PRO A 67 3.04 -16.25 8.58
N SER A 68 4.29 -16.06 8.99
CA SER A 68 4.74 -16.35 10.36
C SER A 68 3.97 -15.56 11.41
N GLU A 69 3.65 -14.30 11.10
CA GLU A 69 2.90 -13.39 11.97
C GLU A 69 1.37 -13.50 11.80
N GLY A 70 0.89 -14.48 10.99
CA GLY A 70 -0.53 -14.63 10.70
C GLY A 70 -1.12 -13.56 9.78
N SER A 71 -0.32 -12.63 9.30
CA SER A 71 -0.73 -11.57 8.37
C SER A 71 0.44 -11.12 7.49
N VAL A 72 0.11 -10.45 6.38
CA VAL A 72 1.04 -9.68 5.55
C VAL A 72 0.50 -8.24 5.52
N PRO A 73 1.31 -7.22 5.82
CA PRO A 73 0.85 -5.83 5.73
C PRO A 73 0.38 -5.49 4.32
N VAL A 74 -0.79 -4.85 4.22
CA VAL A 74 -1.44 -4.45 2.97
C VAL A 74 -1.30 -2.95 2.78
N ILE A 75 -0.53 -2.55 1.76
CA ILE A 75 -0.31 -1.15 1.40
C ILE A 75 -1.26 -0.78 0.27
N VAL A 76 -2.20 0.09 0.53
CA VAL A 76 -3.17 0.56 -0.46
C VAL A 76 -2.57 1.64 -1.33
N GLY A 77 -2.46 1.36 -2.62
CA GLY A 77 -1.97 2.31 -3.62
C GLY A 77 -3.10 3.12 -4.28
N GLY A 78 -2.77 4.34 -4.70
CA GLY A 78 -3.62 5.16 -5.53
C GLY A 78 -3.72 6.62 -5.12
N HIS A 79 -3.91 7.51 -6.12
CA HIS A 79 -3.93 8.95 -5.95
C HIS A 79 -5.36 9.50 -6.03
N SER A 80 -6.20 9.10 -5.07
CA SER A 80 -7.59 9.56 -5.01
C SER A 80 -8.13 9.52 -3.57
N ARG A 81 -9.15 10.34 -3.30
CA ARG A 81 -9.86 10.30 -2.01
C ARG A 81 -10.46 8.93 -1.70
N ALA A 82 -10.86 8.16 -2.72
CA ALA A 82 -11.37 6.80 -2.54
C ALA A 82 -10.26 5.83 -2.08
N ALA A 83 -9.05 5.96 -2.64
CA ALA A 83 -7.89 5.18 -2.22
C ALA A 83 -7.46 5.54 -0.79
N ALA A 84 -7.40 6.83 -0.45
CA ALA A 84 -7.10 7.30 0.91
C ALA A 84 -8.08 6.75 1.95
N ARG A 85 -9.39 6.83 1.66
CA ARG A 85 -10.42 6.24 2.56
C ARG A 85 -10.29 4.73 2.66
N ARG A 86 -9.96 4.02 1.58
CA ARG A 86 -9.71 2.57 1.62
C ARG A 86 -8.52 2.25 2.50
N ALA A 87 -7.41 2.98 2.34
CA ALA A 87 -6.23 2.80 3.19
C ALA A 87 -6.59 2.95 4.66
N GLY A 88 -7.29 4.02 5.05
CA GLY A 88 -7.73 4.22 6.43
C GLY A 88 -8.66 3.14 6.96
N ARG A 89 -9.59 2.60 6.12
CA ARG A 89 -10.51 1.55 6.55
C ARG A 89 -9.86 0.18 6.70
N ILE A 90 -9.09 -0.24 5.70
CA ILE A 90 -8.64 -1.64 5.57
C ILE A 90 -7.15 -1.82 5.27
N GLY A 91 -6.39 -0.77 4.97
CA GLY A 91 -4.96 -0.87 4.70
C GLY A 91 -4.14 -0.88 5.99
N ASP A 92 -2.96 -1.48 5.95
CA ASP A 92 -1.93 -1.31 6.98
C ASP A 92 -0.99 -0.16 6.59
N GLY A 93 -1.08 0.31 5.34
CA GLY A 93 -0.40 1.51 4.87
C GLY A 93 -1.08 2.12 3.64
N PHE A 94 -0.60 3.32 3.28
CA PHE A 94 -1.06 4.09 2.15
C PHE A 94 0.11 4.54 1.26
N PHE A 95 0.01 4.30 -0.04
CA PHE A 95 0.95 4.78 -1.05
C PHE A 95 0.23 5.67 -2.06
N PRO A 96 0.18 7.00 -1.86
CA PRO A 96 -0.27 7.94 -2.88
C PRO A 96 0.75 8.00 -4.02
N ALA A 97 0.40 7.47 -5.18
CA ALA A 97 1.32 7.12 -6.27
C ALA A 97 1.86 8.31 -7.10
N ARG A 98 1.84 9.54 -6.59
CA ARG A 98 2.31 10.74 -7.30
C ARG A 98 2.94 11.72 -6.31
N GLU A 99 2.94 13.03 -6.64
CA GLU A 99 3.40 14.10 -5.78
C GLU A 99 2.82 13.99 -4.36
N LEU A 100 3.50 14.57 -3.39
CA LEU A 100 3.14 14.50 -1.98
C LEU A 100 1.73 15.07 -1.74
N PRO A 101 0.70 14.24 -1.53
CA PRO A 101 -0.67 14.70 -1.34
C PRO A 101 -1.01 14.75 0.15
N GLU A 102 -0.66 15.85 0.79
CA GLU A 102 -0.92 16.06 2.23
C GLU A 102 -2.39 15.84 2.59
N ASP A 103 -3.31 16.31 1.74
CA ASP A 103 -4.75 16.17 1.96
C ASP A 103 -5.24 14.72 1.89
N LEU A 104 -4.61 13.89 1.05
CA LEU A 104 -4.94 12.46 0.97
C LEU A 104 -4.36 11.68 2.14
N ILE A 105 -3.16 12.02 2.62
CA ILE A 105 -2.57 11.42 3.82
C ILE A 105 -3.42 11.76 5.04
N ALA A 106 -3.77 13.04 5.22
CA ALA A 106 -4.66 13.49 6.30
C ALA A 106 -6.03 12.77 6.23
N LEU A 107 -6.60 12.62 5.03
CA LEU A 107 -7.87 11.90 4.84
C LEU A 107 -7.75 10.42 5.20
N ALA A 108 -6.63 9.76 4.87
CA ALA A 108 -6.41 8.35 5.21
C ALA A 108 -6.33 8.17 6.73
N ARG A 109 -5.57 9.01 7.44
CA ARG A 109 -5.45 9.00 8.91
C ARG A 109 -6.79 9.29 9.61
N THR A 110 -7.49 10.36 9.20
CA THR A 110 -8.83 10.68 9.74
C THR A 110 -9.83 9.54 9.50
N THR A 111 -9.71 8.85 8.36
CA THR A 111 -10.56 7.69 8.09
C THR A 111 -10.18 6.50 8.98
N ALA A 112 -8.90 6.26 9.25
CA ALA A 112 -8.47 5.22 10.20
C ALA A 112 -9.06 5.48 11.58
N GLU A 113 -8.89 6.69 12.11
CA GLU A 113 -9.45 7.11 13.41
C GLU A 113 -10.98 6.93 13.46
N SER A 114 -11.70 7.37 12.44
CA SER A 114 -13.17 7.24 12.35
C SER A 114 -13.64 5.77 12.31
N ASN A 115 -12.74 4.83 11.97
CA ASN A 115 -13.01 3.39 11.98
C ASN A 115 -12.43 2.69 13.23
N GLY A 116 -12.04 3.45 14.26
CA GLY A 116 -11.53 2.90 15.53
C GLY A 116 -10.12 2.33 15.43
N ARG A 117 -9.34 2.75 14.41
CA ARG A 117 -7.95 2.35 14.20
C ARG A 117 -7.03 3.49 14.60
N ASP A 118 -5.83 3.16 15.07
CA ASP A 118 -4.81 4.16 15.35
C ASP A 118 -4.30 4.77 14.03
N PRO A 119 -4.45 6.09 13.81
CA PRO A 119 -3.96 6.74 12.60
C PRO A 119 -2.43 6.73 12.46
N ASP A 120 -1.70 6.61 13.57
CA ASP A 120 -0.24 6.61 13.60
C ASP A 120 0.33 5.21 13.25
N GLU A 121 -0.48 4.14 13.33
CA GLU A 121 -0.11 2.81 12.83
C GLU A 121 -0.25 2.68 11.30
N LEU A 122 -0.85 3.68 10.62
CA LEU A 122 -0.98 3.65 9.16
C LEU A 122 0.33 4.05 8.51
N GLU A 123 1.09 3.07 7.99
CA GLU A 123 2.37 3.30 7.30
C GLU A 123 2.18 4.18 6.05
N ILE A 124 2.89 5.28 5.96
CA ILE A 124 2.86 6.18 4.81
C ILE A 124 4.11 5.97 3.95
N THR A 125 3.89 5.47 2.74
CA THR A 125 4.94 5.35 1.72
C THR A 125 4.74 6.42 0.66
N VAL A 126 5.80 7.13 0.26
CA VAL A 126 5.75 8.15 -0.81
C VAL A 126 6.88 7.95 -1.82
N SER A 127 6.73 8.58 -2.98
CA SER A 127 7.83 8.69 -3.93
C SER A 127 8.81 9.76 -3.48
N TYR A 128 10.10 9.58 -3.81
CA TYR A 128 11.12 10.59 -3.54
C TYR A 128 10.73 11.91 -4.23
N PRO A 129 10.82 13.06 -3.53
CA PRO A 129 10.44 14.36 -4.07
C PRO A 129 11.38 14.78 -5.23
N ALA A 130 10.96 15.77 -6.00
CA ALA A 130 11.73 16.26 -7.15
C ALA A 130 13.09 16.87 -6.75
N SER A 131 13.23 17.31 -5.50
CA SER A 131 14.46 17.86 -4.92
C SER A 131 14.61 17.44 -3.47
N ASP A 132 15.83 17.57 -2.94
CA ASP A 132 16.15 17.27 -1.55
C ASP A 132 15.43 18.19 -0.55
N ASP A 133 15.11 19.42 -0.95
CA ASP A 133 14.34 20.37 -0.14
C ASP A 133 12.95 19.83 0.25
N GLY A 134 12.42 18.85 -0.51
CA GLY A 134 11.17 18.20 -0.20
C GLY A 134 11.26 17.20 0.97
N LEU A 135 12.45 16.80 1.40
CA LEU A 135 12.60 15.80 2.48
C LEU A 135 12.14 16.33 3.83
N ASP A 136 12.36 17.61 4.14
CA ASP A 136 11.86 18.22 5.38
C ASP A 136 10.33 18.19 5.46
N ALA A 137 9.67 18.39 4.31
CA ALA A 137 8.22 18.28 4.22
C ALA A 137 7.73 16.84 4.47
N LEU A 138 8.49 15.82 4.02
CA LEU A 138 8.19 14.41 4.29
C LEU A 138 8.30 14.09 5.79
N ALA A 139 9.34 14.58 6.46
CA ALA A 139 9.51 14.40 7.90
C ALA A 139 8.34 15.03 8.69
N ALA A 140 7.91 16.24 8.31
CA ALA A 140 6.77 16.92 8.93
C ALA A 140 5.44 16.15 8.79
N LEU A 141 5.31 15.28 7.78
CA LEU A 141 4.13 14.45 7.52
C LEU A 141 4.20 13.05 8.14
N HIS A 142 5.26 12.77 8.91
CA HIS A 142 5.48 11.43 9.48
C HIS A 142 5.39 10.35 8.39
N VAL A 143 6.23 10.47 7.34
CA VAL A 143 6.36 9.48 6.27
C VAL A 143 7.31 8.38 6.75
N ASP A 144 6.88 7.12 6.63
CA ASP A 144 7.64 5.96 7.11
C ASP A 144 8.61 5.42 6.06
N ARG A 145 8.27 5.60 4.77
CA ARG A 145 9.06 5.06 3.66
C ARG A 145 9.07 5.97 2.45
N VAL A 146 10.25 6.13 1.87
CA VAL A 146 10.45 6.85 0.61
C VAL A 146 10.95 5.88 -0.46
N LEU A 147 10.28 5.87 -1.62
CA LEU A 147 10.68 5.07 -2.77
C LEU A 147 11.53 5.91 -3.73
N VAL A 148 12.78 5.49 -3.91
CA VAL A 148 13.68 6.10 -4.90
C VAL A 148 13.64 5.27 -6.17
N PRO A 149 13.20 5.81 -7.32
CA PRO A 149 13.06 5.02 -8.54
C PRO A 149 14.42 4.67 -9.14
N VAL A 150 14.54 3.45 -9.67
CA VAL A 150 15.72 2.96 -10.42
C VAL A 150 15.66 3.31 -11.90
N SER A 151 14.57 3.90 -12.36
CA SER A 151 14.40 4.37 -13.73
C SER A 151 13.59 5.67 -13.74
N PRO A 152 13.80 6.54 -14.75
CA PRO A 152 13.02 7.77 -14.87
C PRO A 152 11.52 7.44 -14.93
N GLN A 153 10.75 8.05 -14.05
CA GLN A 153 9.30 7.96 -14.04
C GLN A 153 8.72 9.38 -14.04
N PRO A 154 7.64 9.64 -14.77
CA PRO A 154 6.97 10.92 -14.70
C PRO A 154 6.54 11.27 -13.26
N GLY A 155 6.96 12.44 -12.75
CA GLY A 155 6.62 12.91 -11.41
C GLY A 155 7.48 12.33 -10.28
N MET A 156 8.55 11.59 -10.58
CA MET A 156 9.53 11.13 -9.59
C MET A 156 10.87 11.84 -9.76
N GLY A 157 11.47 12.30 -8.65
CA GLY A 157 12.61 13.21 -8.69
C GLY A 157 13.98 12.57 -8.91
N ALA A 158 14.18 11.33 -8.46
CA ALA A 158 15.50 10.70 -8.47
C ALA A 158 15.49 9.34 -9.16
N THR A 159 16.67 8.95 -9.66
CA THR A 159 16.87 7.67 -10.33
C THR A 159 18.19 7.06 -9.86
N ILE A 160 18.14 5.82 -9.38
CA ILE A 160 19.33 5.02 -9.06
C ILE A 160 19.75 4.25 -10.32
N ARG A 161 21.00 4.45 -10.77
CA ARG A 161 21.52 3.88 -12.02
C ARG A 161 22.59 2.83 -11.81
N SER A 162 23.18 2.77 -10.62
CA SER A 162 24.23 1.81 -10.28
C SER A 162 24.16 1.35 -8.84
N PRO A 163 24.80 0.23 -8.47
CA PRO A 163 24.90 -0.20 -7.07
C PRO A 163 25.59 0.83 -6.18
N GLU A 164 26.58 1.56 -6.70
CA GLU A 164 27.31 2.61 -5.96
C GLU A 164 26.38 3.78 -5.63
N GLU A 165 25.54 4.20 -6.60
CA GLU A 165 24.51 5.20 -6.35
C GLU A 165 23.49 4.74 -5.29
N ALA A 166 23.08 3.46 -5.32
CA ALA A 166 22.21 2.89 -4.31
C ALA A 166 22.84 2.92 -2.90
N LEU A 167 24.14 2.62 -2.80
CA LEU A 167 24.86 2.70 -1.53
C LEU A 167 25.00 4.14 -1.01
N ALA A 168 25.19 5.11 -1.92
CA ALA A 168 25.24 6.52 -1.54
C ALA A 168 23.91 7.02 -0.95
N TRP A 169 22.78 6.46 -1.37
CA TRP A 169 21.47 6.76 -0.79
C TRP A 169 21.35 6.36 0.68
N LYS A 170 22.05 5.31 1.11
CA LYS A 170 22.03 4.87 2.51
C LYS A 170 22.52 6.00 3.44
N SER A 171 23.69 6.58 3.16
CA SER A 171 24.24 7.68 3.96
C SER A 171 23.30 8.90 3.93
N LYS A 172 22.73 9.22 2.77
CA LYS A 172 21.81 10.34 2.62
C LYS A 172 20.54 10.18 3.44
N LEU A 173 20.00 8.96 3.56
CA LEU A 173 18.80 8.67 4.34
C LEU A 173 19.08 8.55 5.85
N GLU A 174 20.30 8.16 6.26
CA GLU A 174 20.72 8.13 7.65
C GLU A 174 20.76 9.53 8.29
N ASP A 175 20.93 10.60 7.48
CA ASP A 175 20.91 11.99 7.96
C ASP A 175 19.47 12.49 8.25
N PHE A 176 18.42 11.75 7.83
CA PHE A 176 17.00 12.08 8.04
C PHE A 176 16.28 11.14 9.02
N ALA A 177 16.96 10.16 9.59
CA ALA A 177 16.43 9.23 10.59
C ALA A 177 16.70 9.73 12.00
#